data_98ed23083f0b6cc19dbcceace26b746d
#
_entry.id   98ed23083f0b6cc19dbcceace26b746d
#
_cell.length_a   1.000
_cell.length_b   1.000
_cell.length_c   1.000
_cell.angle_alpha   90.00
_cell.angle_beta   90.00
_cell.angle_gamma   90.00
#
_symmetry.space_group_name_H-M   'P 1'
#
loop_
_entity.id
_entity.type
_entity.pdbx_description
1 polymer ?
#
loop_
_entity_poly.entity_id
_entity_poly.type
_entity_poly.pdbx_seq_one_letter_code
_entity_poly.pdbx_strand_id
1 'polypeptide(L)'
;ESRVSRFMRSALSILAETGRTDFTVLEVVERSKTSLRSFYQHFSTKDELLLALIDTIMTESTKQWREATDDLPALAAMQLLLDRICTPAETTKQDSINRGLTFYNDHLAETLPQEYARVLSPLHRLIQDILERGVTEGTFRADMEVETTAALIMQAVLGAMRLRSLGAELNGIPIDADHIYDFCVRGLLPGAAT
;
A
#
# COMPACT_ATOMS: atom_id res chain seq x y z
N GLU A 1 1.82 16.44 -20.85
CA GLU A 1 2.32 15.46 -19.90
C GLU A 1 3.65 15.96 -19.29
N SER A 2 3.76 15.96 -17.94
CA SER A 2 4.95 16.41 -17.25
C SER A 2 6.14 15.46 -17.45
N ARG A 3 7.38 15.97 -17.28
CA ARG A 3 8.59 15.13 -17.33
C ARG A 3 8.59 14.09 -16.22
N VAL A 4 8.13 14.46 -15.02
CA VAL A 4 7.98 13.56 -13.88
C VAL A 4 7.05 12.38 -14.21
N SER A 5 5.89 12.66 -14.81
CA SER A 5 4.95 11.61 -15.25
C SER A 5 5.56 10.67 -16.29
N ARG A 6 6.41 11.18 -17.18
CA ARG A 6 7.13 10.37 -18.18
C ARG A 6 8.17 9.46 -17.53
N PHE A 7 8.92 9.94 -16.53
CA PHE A 7 9.85 9.09 -15.78
C PHE A 7 9.13 8.00 -15.01
N MET A 8 8.05 8.34 -14.30
CA MET A 8 7.25 7.37 -13.54
C MET A 8 6.64 6.30 -14.45
N ARG A 9 6.07 6.69 -15.59
CA ARG A 9 5.52 5.74 -16.56
C ARG A 9 6.61 4.83 -17.14
N SER A 10 7.81 5.36 -17.41
CA SER A 10 8.93 4.55 -17.91
C SER A 10 9.38 3.53 -16.87
N ALA A 11 9.48 3.92 -15.59
CA ALA A 11 9.77 2.99 -14.51
C ALA A 11 8.69 1.92 -14.35
N LEU A 12 7.40 2.29 -14.40
CA LEU A 12 6.29 1.34 -14.39
C LEU A 12 6.35 0.36 -15.56
N SER A 13 6.68 0.82 -16.76
CA SER A 13 6.83 -0.03 -17.94
C SER A 13 7.95 -1.05 -17.75
N ILE A 14 9.08 -0.64 -17.21
CA ILE A 14 10.19 -1.55 -16.92
C ILE A 14 9.77 -2.60 -15.87
N LEU A 15 9.12 -2.16 -14.79
CA LEU A 15 8.60 -3.07 -13.75
C LEU A 15 7.57 -4.07 -14.30
N ALA A 16 6.67 -3.60 -15.17
CA ALA A 16 5.67 -4.46 -15.81
C ALA A 16 6.28 -5.54 -16.71
N GLU A 17 7.38 -5.21 -17.37
CA GLU A 17 8.10 -6.13 -18.28
C GLU A 17 9.01 -7.11 -17.54
N THR A 18 9.68 -6.66 -16.47
CA THR A 18 10.76 -7.39 -15.83
C THR A 18 10.45 -7.89 -14.43
N GLY A 19 9.54 -7.24 -13.71
CA GLY A 19 9.31 -7.46 -12.29
C GLY A 19 10.50 -7.08 -11.41
N ARG A 20 11.48 -6.33 -11.95
CA ARG A 20 12.78 -6.06 -11.30
C ARG A 20 13.00 -4.57 -11.12
N THR A 21 13.70 -4.21 -10.06
CA THR A 21 14.05 -2.83 -9.69
C THR A 21 15.53 -2.50 -9.87
N ASP A 22 16.31 -3.41 -10.46
CA ASP A 22 17.74 -3.23 -10.73
C ASP A 22 18.04 -2.40 -11.99
N PHE A 23 17.01 -1.85 -12.64
CA PHE A 23 17.18 -0.92 -13.76
C PHE A 23 17.91 0.36 -13.32
N THR A 24 18.54 1.00 -14.28
CA THR A 24 19.33 2.22 -14.08
C THR A 24 18.53 3.48 -14.41
N VAL A 25 19.00 4.64 -13.92
CA VAL A 25 18.45 5.95 -14.35
C VAL A 25 18.61 6.15 -15.85
N LEU A 26 19.71 5.62 -16.45
CA LEU A 26 19.94 5.71 -17.88
C LEU A 26 18.81 5.02 -18.68
N GLU A 27 18.42 3.81 -18.28
CA GLU A 27 17.31 3.09 -18.93
C GLU A 27 15.98 3.85 -18.82
N VAL A 28 15.73 4.50 -17.69
CA VAL A 28 14.53 5.34 -17.49
C VAL A 28 14.53 6.53 -18.45
N VAL A 29 15.66 7.26 -18.57
CA VAL A 29 15.71 8.46 -19.43
C VAL A 29 15.70 8.11 -20.92
N GLU A 30 16.30 7.00 -21.33
CA GLU A 30 16.23 6.49 -22.70
C GLU A 30 14.79 6.12 -23.05
N ARG A 31 14.11 5.35 -22.23
CA ARG A 31 12.71 4.95 -22.44
C ARG A 31 11.75 6.15 -22.42
N SER A 32 11.98 7.12 -21.57
CA SER A 32 11.18 8.34 -21.49
C SER A 32 11.50 9.37 -22.58
N LYS A 33 12.52 9.11 -23.42
CA LYS A 33 13.04 10.04 -24.42
C LYS A 33 13.38 11.41 -23.82
N THR A 34 14.13 11.39 -22.72
CA THR A 34 14.59 12.57 -21.98
C THR A 34 16.11 12.54 -21.81
N SER A 35 16.66 13.32 -20.91
CA SER A 35 18.10 13.33 -20.61
C SER A 35 18.37 13.13 -19.13
N LEU A 36 19.57 12.65 -18.80
CA LEU A 36 20.05 12.54 -17.42
C LEU A 36 19.97 13.89 -16.69
N ARG A 37 20.32 14.99 -17.37
CA ARG A 37 20.18 16.34 -16.80
C ARG A 37 18.74 16.63 -16.40
N SER A 38 17.78 16.27 -17.27
CA SER A 38 16.36 16.45 -16.96
C SER A 38 15.92 15.61 -15.79
N PHE A 39 16.41 14.38 -15.68
CA PHE A 39 16.12 13.51 -14.55
C PHE A 39 16.60 14.14 -13.24
N TYR A 40 17.88 14.50 -13.17
CA TYR A 40 18.48 15.08 -11.95
C TYR A 40 17.98 16.47 -11.57
N GLN A 41 17.19 17.14 -12.43
CA GLN A 41 16.42 18.33 -12.05
C GLN A 41 15.19 18.01 -11.20
N HIS A 42 14.68 16.76 -11.23
CA HIS A 42 13.45 16.34 -10.55
C HIS A 42 13.71 15.32 -9.43
N PHE A 43 14.67 14.45 -9.61
CA PHE A 43 15.02 13.37 -8.68
C PHE A 43 16.53 13.32 -8.49
N SER A 44 16.99 13.25 -7.24
CA SER A 44 18.42 13.09 -6.95
C SER A 44 18.90 11.66 -7.15
N THR A 45 18.01 10.70 -6.97
CA THR A 45 18.30 9.26 -7.04
C THR A 45 17.16 8.48 -7.67
N LYS A 46 17.43 7.21 -8.03
CA LYS A 46 16.39 6.25 -8.40
C LYS A 46 15.43 5.97 -7.24
N ASP A 47 15.92 5.97 -5.99
CA ASP A 47 15.10 5.77 -4.80
C ASP A 47 14.01 6.84 -4.69
N GLU A 48 14.34 8.10 -4.95
CA GLU A 48 13.35 9.18 -4.97
C GLU A 48 12.30 9.00 -6.07
N LEU A 49 12.68 8.52 -7.25
CA LEU A 49 11.73 8.20 -8.32
C LEU A 49 10.78 7.08 -7.90
N LEU A 50 11.30 5.99 -7.35
CA LEU A 50 10.49 4.84 -6.93
C LEU A 50 9.61 5.18 -5.73
N LEU A 51 10.11 5.99 -4.79
CA LEU A 51 9.31 6.52 -3.69
C LEU A 51 8.14 7.37 -4.20
N ALA A 52 8.39 8.27 -5.15
CA ALA A 52 7.33 9.09 -5.76
C ALA A 52 6.30 8.24 -6.52
N LEU A 53 6.75 7.16 -7.15
CA LEU A 53 5.87 6.21 -7.82
C LEU A 53 4.96 5.47 -6.82
N ILE A 54 5.53 4.95 -5.73
CA ILE A 54 4.78 4.28 -4.67
C ILE A 54 3.81 5.25 -4.00
N ASP A 55 4.24 6.48 -3.74
CA ASP A 55 3.38 7.54 -3.17
C ASP A 55 2.17 7.82 -4.05
N THR A 56 2.38 7.93 -5.36
CA THR A 56 1.29 8.14 -6.33
C THR A 56 0.31 6.96 -6.32
N ILE A 57 0.81 5.72 -6.35
CA ILE A 57 -0.02 4.51 -6.32
C ILE A 57 -0.81 4.44 -4.99
N MET A 58 -0.16 4.66 -3.86
CA MET A 58 -0.79 4.59 -2.55
C MET A 58 -1.86 5.67 -2.39
N THR A 59 -1.56 6.89 -2.81
CA THR A 59 -2.51 8.02 -2.74
C THR A 59 -3.75 7.75 -3.59
N GLU A 60 -3.57 7.31 -4.82
CA GLU A 60 -4.70 7.03 -5.71
C GLU A 60 -5.53 5.82 -5.24
N SER A 61 -4.88 4.75 -4.84
CA SER A 61 -5.57 3.57 -4.29
C SER A 61 -6.35 3.91 -3.03
N THR A 62 -5.74 4.64 -2.10
CA THR A 62 -6.40 5.04 -0.86
C THR A 62 -7.59 5.96 -1.11
N LYS A 63 -7.50 6.86 -2.09
CA LYS A 63 -8.63 7.70 -2.50
C LYS A 63 -9.80 6.85 -2.98
N GLN A 64 -9.56 5.90 -3.87
CA GLN A 64 -10.60 4.99 -4.39
C GLN A 64 -11.22 4.14 -3.26
N TRP A 65 -10.40 3.64 -2.34
CA TRP A 65 -10.89 2.87 -1.19
C TRP A 65 -11.73 3.73 -0.25
N ARG A 66 -11.31 4.96 -0.02
CA ARG A 66 -12.09 5.93 0.79
C ARG A 66 -13.46 6.17 0.17
N GLU A 67 -13.50 6.52 -1.12
CA GLU A 67 -14.75 6.73 -1.85
C GLU A 67 -15.70 5.52 -1.78
N ALA A 68 -15.14 4.31 -1.81
CA ALA A 68 -15.92 3.08 -1.72
C ALA A 68 -16.45 2.77 -0.31
N THR A 69 -15.84 3.33 0.74
CA THR A 69 -16.13 2.99 2.15
C THR A 69 -16.80 4.09 2.95
N ASP A 70 -16.85 5.34 2.44
CA ASP A 70 -17.30 6.51 3.21
C ASP A 70 -18.74 6.41 3.69
N ASP A 71 -19.64 5.85 2.90
CA ASP A 71 -21.06 5.73 3.22
C ASP A 71 -21.42 4.41 3.93
N LEU A 72 -20.45 3.56 4.23
CA LEU A 72 -20.70 2.26 4.85
C LEU A 72 -20.56 2.32 6.37
N PRO A 73 -21.35 1.51 7.12
CA PRO A 73 -21.09 1.25 8.53
C PRO A 73 -19.68 0.70 8.73
N ALA A 74 -19.08 0.96 9.89
CA ALA A 74 -17.67 0.68 10.15
C ALA A 74 -17.25 -0.77 9.88
N LEU A 75 -18.05 -1.78 10.28
CA LEU A 75 -17.74 -3.18 10.01
C LEU A 75 -17.71 -3.48 8.51
N ALA A 76 -18.71 -3.02 7.77
CA ALA A 76 -18.77 -3.21 6.32
C ALA A 76 -17.65 -2.45 5.59
N ALA A 77 -17.33 -1.24 6.05
CA ALA A 77 -16.21 -0.46 5.53
C ALA A 77 -14.88 -1.17 5.73
N MET A 78 -14.64 -1.73 6.93
CA MET A 78 -13.41 -2.47 7.22
C MET A 78 -13.30 -3.73 6.35
N GLN A 79 -14.37 -4.51 6.22
CA GLN A 79 -14.39 -5.70 5.38
C GLN A 79 -14.08 -5.35 3.92
N LEU A 80 -14.78 -4.35 3.36
CA LEU A 80 -14.54 -3.93 1.98
C LEU A 80 -13.12 -3.40 1.76
N LEU A 81 -12.57 -2.63 2.70
CA LEU A 81 -11.20 -2.14 2.62
C LEU A 81 -10.20 -3.29 2.56
N LEU A 82 -10.31 -4.26 3.47
CA LEU A 82 -9.43 -5.43 3.48
C LEU A 82 -9.55 -6.24 2.19
N ASP A 83 -10.77 -6.47 1.70
CA ASP A 83 -11.01 -7.15 0.42
C ASP A 83 -10.32 -6.42 -0.75
N ARG A 84 -10.42 -5.10 -0.80
CA ARG A 84 -9.79 -4.29 -1.86
C ARG A 84 -8.27 -4.35 -1.81
N ILE A 85 -7.68 -4.25 -0.62
CA ILE A 85 -6.23 -4.35 -0.45
C ILE A 85 -5.74 -5.75 -0.83
N CYS A 86 -6.48 -6.79 -0.45
CA CYS A 86 -6.10 -8.19 -0.67
C CYS A 86 -6.48 -8.73 -2.04
N THR A 87 -7.18 -7.95 -2.89
CA THR A 87 -7.54 -8.39 -4.24
C THR A 87 -6.28 -8.75 -5.04
N PRO A 88 -6.19 -9.97 -5.58
CA PRO A 88 -5.06 -10.37 -6.41
C PRO A 88 -4.92 -9.51 -7.66
N ALA A 89 -3.69 -9.42 -8.19
CA ALA A 89 -3.45 -8.77 -9.46
C ALA A 89 -4.21 -9.49 -10.59
N GLU A 90 -4.92 -8.73 -11.42
CA GLU A 90 -5.72 -9.28 -12.54
C GLU A 90 -4.85 -9.67 -13.74
N THR A 91 -3.66 -9.09 -13.85
CA THR A 91 -2.76 -9.31 -14.98
C THR A 91 -1.35 -9.64 -14.52
N THR A 92 -0.61 -10.39 -15.35
CA THR A 92 0.82 -10.68 -15.14
C THR A 92 1.65 -9.40 -15.03
N LYS A 93 1.29 -8.34 -15.77
CA LYS A 93 1.98 -7.04 -15.70
C LYS A 93 1.79 -6.39 -14.33
N GLN A 94 0.57 -6.39 -13.81
CA GLN A 94 0.27 -5.83 -12.50
C GLN A 94 0.96 -6.64 -11.40
N ASP A 95 0.98 -7.97 -11.51
CA ASP A 95 1.69 -8.84 -10.57
C ASP A 95 3.20 -8.54 -10.58
N SER A 96 3.81 -8.39 -11.75
CA SER A 96 5.21 -8.01 -11.90
C SER A 96 5.53 -6.66 -11.23
N ILE A 97 4.67 -5.65 -11.42
CA ILE A 97 4.82 -4.33 -10.77
C ILE A 97 4.72 -4.49 -9.25
N ASN A 98 3.70 -5.15 -8.76
CA ASN A 98 3.47 -5.36 -7.33
C ASN A 98 4.65 -6.07 -6.67
N ARG A 99 5.16 -7.11 -7.31
CA ARG A 99 6.31 -7.88 -6.82
C ARG A 99 7.58 -7.03 -6.76
N GLY A 100 7.88 -6.30 -7.81
CA GLY A 100 9.06 -5.42 -7.88
C GLY A 100 9.00 -4.32 -6.82
N LEU A 101 7.86 -3.64 -6.68
CA LEU A 101 7.68 -2.59 -5.68
C LEU A 101 7.68 -3.15 -4.25
N THR A 102 7.08 -4.31 -4.02
CA THR A 102 7.11 -4.97 -2.70
C THR A 102 8.54 -5.28 -2.29
N PHE A 103 9.35 -5.80 -3.19
CA PHE A 103 10.77 -6.08 -2.95
C PHE A 103 11.55 -4.80 -2.63
N TYR A 104 11.23 -3.68 -3.29
CA TYR A 104 11.91 -2.41 -3.09
C TYR A 104 11.47 -1.65 -1.83
N ASN A 105 10.30 -1.94 -1.30
CA ASN A 105 9.77 -1.29 -0.10
C ASN A 105 10.70 -1.47 1.11
N ASP A 106 11.30 -2.64 1.29
CA ASP A 106 12.23 -2.89 2.38
C ASP A 106 13.48 -1.98 2.26
N HIS A 107 14.01 -1.82 1.06
CA HIS A 107 15.12 -0.92 0.78
C HIS A 107 14.76 0.55 1.07
N LEU A 108 13.59 1.00 0.65
CA LEU A 108 13.13 2.36 0.93
C LEU A 108 12.86 2.60 2.42
N ALA A 109 12.31 1.62 3.13
CA ALA A 109 12.11 1.70 4.57
C ALA A 109 13.45 1.81 5.34
N GLU A 110 14.51 1.20 4.81
CA GLU A 110 15.86 1.30 5.39
C GLU A 110 16.54 2.63 5.05
N THR A 111 16.47 3.06 3.79
CA THR A 111 17.22 4.23 3.28
C THR A 111 16.52 5.55 3.47
N LEU A 112 15.19 5.58 3.41
CA LEU A 112 14.32 6.76 3.50
C LEU A 112 13.14 6.50 4.47
N PRO A 113 13.37 6.16 5.75
CA PRO A 113 12.32 5.69 6.65
C PRO A 113 11.21 6.70 6.91
N GLN A 114 11.54 7.98 7.03
CA GLN A 114 10.54 9.02 7.29
C GLN A 114 9.67 9.31 6.06
N GLU A 115 10.29 9.34 4.90
CA GLU A 115 9.61 9.53 3.62
C GLU A 115 8.71 8.33 3.31
N TYR A 116 9.19 7.12 3.56
CA TYR A 116 8.40 5.90 3.40
C TYR A 116 7.20 5.87 4.34
N ALA A 117 7.37 6.27 5.61
CA ALA A 117 6.26 6.39 6.56
C ALA A 117 5.19 7.38 6.09
N ARG A 118 5.57 8.49 5.45
CA ARG A 118 4.61 9.45 4.87
C ARG A 118 3.80 8.84 3.73
N VAL A 119 4.41 7.98 2.92
CA VAL A 119 3.72 7.27 1.82
C VAL A 119 2.62 6.35 2.35
N LEU A 120 2.81 5.73 3.52
CA LEU A 120 1.83 4.87 4.16
C LEU A 120 0.73 5.63 4.91
N SER A 121 0.94 6.91 5.23
CA SER A 121 0.04 7.68 6.09
C SER A 121 -1.38 7.85 5.54
N PRO A 122 -1.65 7.95 4.23
CA PRO A 122 -3.02 8.00 3.73
C PRO A 122 -3.84 6.75 4.09
N LEU A 123 -3.25 5.55 3.94
CA LEU A 123 -3.92 4.30 4.31
C LEU A 123 -4.12 4.21 5.83
N HIS A 124 -3.12 4.59 6.62
CA HIS A 124 -3.23 4.63 8.07
C HIS A 124 -4.40 5.52 8.53
N ARG A 125 -4.53 6.72 7.96
CA ARG A 125 -5.65 7.63 8.25
C ARG A 125 -6.99 7.06 7.83
N LEU A 126 -7.09 6.41 6.68
CA LEU A 126 -8.33 5.76 6.24
C LEU A 126 -8.79 4.70 7.25
N ILE A 127 -7.87 3.85 7.72
CA ILE A 127 -8.19 2.86 8.75
C ILE A 127 -8.61 3.53 10.05
N GLN A 128 -7.90 4.59 10.48
CA GLN A 128 -8.24 5.39 11.65
C GLN A 128 -9.68 5.93 11.57
N ASP A 129 -10.03 6.55 10.45
CA ASP A 129 -11.37 7.13 10.24
C ASP A 129 -12.48 6.07 10.32
N ILE A 130 -12.21 4.86 9.81
CA ILE A 130 -13.15 3.73 9.93
C ILE A 130 -13.29 3.29 11.39
N LEU A 131 -12.18 3.19 12.13
CA LEU A 131 -12.21 2.82 13.56
C LEU A 131 -12.94 3.87 14.40
N GLU A 132 -12.69 5.16 14.19
CA GLU A 132 -13.37 6.26 14.87
C GLU A 132 -14.88 6.24 14.60
N ARG A 133 -15.27 5.97 13.36
CA ARG A 133 -16.68 5.78 12.98
C ARG A 133 -17.29 4.63 13.76
N GLY A 134 -16.62 3.48 13.86
CA GLY A 134 -17.12 2.33 14.59
C GLY A 134 -17.25 2.58 16.10
N VAL A 135 -16.37 3.37 16.71
CA VAL A 135 -16.50 3.81 18.10
C VAL A 135 -17.71 4.72 18.25
N THR A 136 -17.91 5.68 17.34
CA THR A 136 -19.04 6.60 17.35
C THR A 136 -20.37 5.88 17.16
N GLU A 137 -20.40 4.87 16.29
CA GLU A 137 -21.58 4.00 16.08
C GLU A 137 -21.87 3.06 17.27
N GLY A 138 -20.94 2.92 18.22
CA GLY A 138 -21.01 1.94 19.31
C GLY A 138 -20.74 0.50 18.88
N THR A 139 -20.29 0.30 17.65
CA THR A 139 -19.96 -1.04 17.10
C THR A 139 -18.60 -1.52 17.59
N PHE A 140 -17.62 -0.61 17.70
CA PHE A 140 -16.28 -0.91 18.22
C PHE A 140 -16.14 -0.46 19.67
N ARG A 141 -15.28 -1.14 20.42
CA ARG A 141 -14.98 -0.81 21.80
C ARG A 141 -14.36 0.60 21.92
N ALA A 142 -14.81 1.37 22.90
CA ALA A 142 -14.42 2.77 23.07
C ALA A 142 -13.05 2.95 23.79
N ASP A 143 -12.51 1.88 24.37
CA ASP A 143 -11.27 1.89 25.15
C ASP A 143 -10.00 1.57 24.32
N MET A 144 -10.14 1.46 22.98
CA MET A 144 -8.98 1.24 22.12
C MET A 144 -8.23 2.54 21.82
N GLU A 145 -6.92 2.44 21.70
CA GLU A 145 -6.11 3.48 21.09
C GLU A 145 -6.22 3.38 19.56
N VAL A 146 -7.05 4.22 18.96
CA VAL A 146 -7.43 4.14 17.54
C VAL A 146 -6.21 4.23 16.62
N GLU A 147 -5.30 5.17 16.89
CA GLU A 147 -4.11 5.38 16.05
C GLU A 147 -3.20 4.13 16.02
N THR A 148 -2.91 3.57 17.19
CA THR A 148 -2.08 2.36 17.33
C THR A 148 -2.79 1.14 16.74
N THR A 149 -4.08 1.00 16.99
CA THR A 149 -4.89 -0.10 16.42
C THR A 149 -4.93 -0.04 14.89
N ALA A 150 -5.09 1.15 14.32
CA ALA A 150 -5.01 1.35 12.87
C ALA A 150 -3.65 0.95 12.30
N ALA A 151 -2.56 1.29 12.98
CA ALA A 151 -1.22 0.89 12.57
C ALA A 151 -1.03 -0.62 12.61
N LEU A 152 -1.54 -1.31 13.62
CA LEU A 152 -1.49 -2.78 13.71
C LEU A 152 -2.28 -3.45 12.58
N ILE A 153 -3.47 -2.99 12.26
CA ILE A 153 -4.28 -3.49 11.15
C ILE A 153 -3.55 -3.27 9.82
N MET A 154 -3.02 -2.08 9.62
CA MET A 154 -2.24 -1.75 8.41
C MET A 154 -1.04 -2.68 8.25
N GLN A 155 -0.26 -2.90 9.31
CA GLN A 155 0.89 -3.81 9.26
C GLN A 155 0.48 -5.26 8.99
N ALA A 156 -0.63 -5.72 9.57
CA ALA A 156 -1.12 -7.07 9.33
C ALA A 156 -1.49 -7.29 7.86
N VAL A 157 -2.25 -6.38 7.24
CA VAL A 157 -2.67 -6.53 5.85
C VAL A 157 -1.51 -6.34 4.87
N LEU A 158 -0.66 -5.34 5.08
CA LEU A 158 0.51 -5.11 4.22
C LEU A 158 1.54 -6.23 4.35
N GLY A 159 1.74 -6.77 5.55
CA GLY A 159 2.59 -7.93 5.77
C GLY A 159 2.10 -9.19 5.06
N ALA A 160 0.80 -9.45 5.10
CA ALA A 160 0.19 -10.57 4.37
C ALA A 160 0.36 -10.40 2.83
N MET A 161 0.15 -9.19 2.32
CA MET A 161 0.34 -8.90 0.89
C MET A 161 1.81 -9.03 0.47
N ARG A 162 2.73 -8.61 1.34
CA ARG A 162 4.17 -8.77 1.11
C ARG A 162 4.56 -10.25 0.98
N LEU A 163 4.12 -11.11 1.90
CA LEU A 163 4.39 -12.55 1.82
C LEU A 163 3.84 -13.17 0.54
N ARG A 164 2.62 -12.81 0.15
CA ARG A 164 2.00 -13.27 -1.10
C ARG A 164 2.81 -12.84 -2.32
N SER A 165 3.16 -11.56 -2.43
CA SER A 165 3.90 -11.01 -3.57
C SER A 165 5.29 -11.62 -3.72
N LEU A 166 5.92 -12.00 -2.61
CA LEU A 166 7.24 -12.66 -2.61
C LEU A 166 7.17 -14.19 -2.78
N GLY A 167 5.97 -14.77 -2.75
CA GLY A 167 5.79 -16.23 -2.75
C GLY A 167 6.33 -16.90 -1.48
N ALA A 168 6.34 -16.16 -0.35
CA ALA A 168 6.87 -16.60 0.95
C ALA A 168 5.77 -16.93 1.96
N GLU A 169 4.65 -17.46 1.49
CA GLU A 169 3.52 -17.83 2.32
C GLU A 169 3.88 -18.97 3.28
N LEU A 170 3.52 -18.80 4.55
CA LEU A 170 3.84 -19.76 5.59
C LEU A 170 3.02 -21.06 5.39
N ASN A 171 3.72 -22.18 5.30
CA ASN A 171 3.11 -23.49 5.07
C ASN A 171 2.26 -23.60 3.79
N GLY A 172 2.48 -22.72 2.81
CA GLY A 172 1.71 -22.66 1.57
C GLY A 172 0.24 -22.26 1.77
N ILE A 173 -0.09 -21.67 2.92
CA ILE A 173 -1.44 -21.18 3.22
C ILE A 173 -1.45 -19.66 3.07
N PRO A 174 -2.18 -19.12 2.08
CA PRO A 174 -2.30 -17.67 1.94
C PRO A 174 -3.15 -17.09 3.08
N ILE A 175 -2.70 -15.94 3.60
CA ILE A 175 -3.54 -15.12 4.47
C ILE A 175 -4.36 -14.22 3.55
N ASP A 176 -5.68 -14.34 3.60
CA ASP A 176 -6.61 -13.55 2.81
C ASP A 176 -7.34 -12.50 3.66
N ALA A 177 -8.21 -11.72 3.00
CA ALA A 177 -8.98 -10.67 3.64
C ALA A 177 -9.88 -11.18 4.75
N ASP A 178 -10.52 -12.33 4.57
CA ASP A 178 -11.44 -12.91 5.56
C ASP A 178 -10.72 -13.32 6.84
N HIS A 179 -9.52 -13.89 6.72
CA HIS A 179 -8.69 -14.24 7.88
C HIS A 179 -8.30 -12.98 8.68
N ILE A 180 -7.86 -11.94 7.98
CA ILE A 180 -7.46 -10.67 8.61
C ILE A 180 -8.69 -10.00 9.25
N TYR A 181 -9.81 -9.98 8.54
CA TYR A 181 -11.05 -9.40 9.03
C TYR A 181 -11.54 -10.11 10.30
N ASP A 182 -11.64 -11.43 10.31
CA ASP A 182 -12.09 -12.21 11.48
C ASP A 182 -11.17 -11.96 12.69
N PHE A 183 -9.86 -11.94 12.47
CA PHE A 183 -8.90 -11.66 13.52
C PHE A 183 -9.04 -10.23 14.07
N CYS A 184 -9.13 -9.22 13.20
CA CYS A 184 -9.27 -7.82 13.60
C CYS A 184 -10.58 -7.56 14.31
N VAL A 185 -11.71 -8.06 13.79
CA VAL A 185 -13.05 -7.82 14.35
C VAL A 185 -13.15 -8.35 15.78
N ARG A 186 -12.57 -9.52 16.07
CA ARG A 186 -12.55 -10.05 17.45
C ARG A 186 -11.86 -9.13 18.44
N GLY A 187 -10.85 -8.38 18.00
CA GLY A 187 -10.17 -7.36 18.82
C GLY A 187 -10.87 -6.00 18.88
N LEU A 188 -11.78 -5.74 17.94
CA LEU A 188 -12.47 -4.44 17.83
C LEU A 188 -13.84 -4.41 18.52
N LEU A 189 -14.52 -5.55 18.62
CA LEU A 189 -15.84 -5.61 19.25
C LEU A 189 -15.73 -5.38 20.77
N PRO A 190 -16.78 -4.80 21.38
CA PRO A 190 -16.87 -4.70 22.82
C PRO A 190 -16.75 -6.11 23.45
N GLY A 191 -15.95 -6.25 24.51
CA GLY A 191 -15.89 -7.49 25.27
C GLY A 191 -17.28 -7.87 25.78
N ALA A 192 -17.57 -9.17 25.83
CA ALA A 192 -18.77 -9.63 26.54
C ALA A 192 -18.69 -9.11 27.98
N ALA A 193 -19.73 -8.42 28.44
CA ALA A 193 -19.83 -8.01 29.84
C ALA A 193 -19.74 -9.28 30.70
N THR A 194 -18.64 -9.43 31.44
CA THR A 194 -18.46 -10.48 32.46
C THR A 194 -19.30 -10.19 33.68
#